data_e0bb84dfd5d5ff29a9775115195ac596
#
_entry.id   e0bb84dfd5d5ff29a9775115195ac596
#
_cell.length_a   1.000
_cell.length_b   1.000
_cell.length_c   1.000
_cell.angle_alpha   90.00
_cell.angle_beta   90.00
_cell.angle_gamma   90.00
#
_symmetry.space_group_name_H-M   'P 1'
#
loop_
_entity.id
_entity.type
_entity.pdbx_description
1 polymer ?
#
loop_
_entity_poly.entity_id
_entity_poly.type
_entity_poly.pdbx_seq_one_letter_code
_entity_poly.pdbx_strand_id
1 'polypeptide(L)'
;MQVSKIQSSQDDSVTRESLIQRLSPLLPDQDVTGLVEAFDTQGFCVIPELLGAAQLERQSEALDPWIDQGPMGRNVFEGTRTHRIYAMLAKDPVFAELVAHPVSLAWAEHYLGQSCLLSACLAIHLQPGESAQPWHTDDSHTSLTPPHDLLGVSTFWALDDTTLENGATEVLPGSHRWSATEFPGVLRDQDFATGEDVAGDPGAHPDAKKVTMPAG
;
A
#
# COMPACT_ATOMS: atom_id res chain seq x y z
N MET A 1 31.06 8.77 24.12
CA MET A 1 31.25 8.08 22.85
C MET A 1 30.44 8.81 21.81
N GLN A 2 31.09 9.59 20.96
CA GLN A 2 30.46 10.51 20.01
C GLN A 2 29.98 9.68 18.82
N VAL A 3 28.68 9.57 18.66
CA VAL A 3 28.10 8.97 17.45
C VAL A 3 28.19 10.04 16.35
N SER A 4 29.15 9.86 15.45
CA SER A 4 29.24 10.67 14.24
C SER A 4 27.97 10.47 13.42
N LYS A 5 27.25 11.56 13.14
CA LYS A 5 26.23 11.59 12.09
C LYS A 5 26.85 11.06 10.81
N ILE A 6 26.36 9.92 10.35
CA ILE A 6 26.53 9.54 8.96
C ILE A 6 25.66 10.54 8.20
N GLN A 7 26.29 11.57 7.65
CA GLN A 7 25.68 12.37 6.60
C GLN A 7 25.49 11.41 5.42
N SER A 8 24.24 10.97 5.22
CA SER A 8 23.83 10.44 3.94
C SER A 8 24.12 11.54 2.93
N SER A 9 25.07 11.30 2.04
CA SER A 9 25.14 12.03 0.79
C SER A 9 23.82 11.71 0.07
N GLN A 10 22.81 12.54 0.27
CA GLN A 10 21.68 12.60 -0.62
C GLN A 10 22.30 12.92 -1.97
N ASP A 11 22.26 11.97 -2.85
CA ASP A 11 22.50 12.18 -4.25
C ASP A 11 21.38 13.14 -4.68
N ASP A 12 21.71 14.41 -4.94
CA ASP A 12 20.79 15.49 -5.33
C ASP A 12 20.05 15.22 -6.66
N SER A 13 20.15 13.98 -7.18
CA SER A 13 19.62 13.57 -8.47
C SER A 13 18.13 13.15 -8.45
N VAL A 14 17.51 13.01 -7.27
CA VAL A 14 16.13 12.50 -7.17
C VAL A 14 15.21 13.59 -6.65
N THR A 15 14.98 14.60 -7.48
CA THR A 15 14.05 15.68 -7.18
C THR A 15 12.62 15.31 -7.59
N ARG A 16 11.64 16.01 -7.05
CA ARG A 16 10.24 15.93 -7.46
C ARG A 16 10.07 16.09 -8.98
N GLU A 17 10.82 17.00 -9.58
CA GLU A 17 10.84 17.21 -11.02
C GLU A 17 11.31 15.98 -11.78
N SER A 18 12.29 15.25 -11.26
CA SER A 18 12.78 14.03 -11.89
C SER A 18 11.72 12.90 -11.87
N LEU A 19 10.93 12.80 -10.79
CA LEU A 19 9.80 11.86 -10.74
C LEU A 19 8.72 12.24 -11.76
N ILE A 20 8.34 13.52 -11.81
CA ILE A 20 7.37 14.03 -12.80
C ILE A 20 7.85 13.74 -14.22
N GLN A 21 9.12 14.01 -14.55
CA GLN A 21 9.69 13.72 -15.86
C GLN A 21 9.67 12.23 -16.21
N ARG A 22 9.90 11.37 -15.22
CA ARG A 22 9.88 9.92 -15.40
C ARG A 22 8.45 9.38 -15.59
N LEU A 23 7.48 9.91 -14.87
CA LEU A 23 6.09 9.46 -14.92
C LEU A 23 5.31 10.00 -16.13
N SER A 24 5.59 11.23 -16.57
CA SER A 24 4.82 11.88 -17.65
C SER A 24 4.70 11.07 -18.94
N PRO A 25 5.74 10.40 -19.46
CA PRO A 25 5.59 9.54 -20.63
C PRO A 25 4.85 8.24 -20.36
N LEU A 26 4.73 7.81 -19.11
CA LEU A 26 4.02 6.60 -18.70
C LEU A 26 2.54 6.87 -18.41
N LEU A 27 2.18 8.12 -18.16
CA LEU A 27 0.85 8.57 -17.76
C LEU A 27 0.43 9.80 -18.60
N PRO A 28 0.34 9.67 -19.95
CA PRO A 28 0.17 10.81 -20.85
C PRO A 28 -1.16 11.54 -20.63
N ASP A 29 -2.19 10.85 -20.15
CA ASP A 29 -3.54 11.39 -19.97
C ASP A 29 -3.84 11.81 -18.53
N GLN A 30 -2.84 11.74 -17.62
CA GLN A 30 -2.99 12.05 -16.21
C GLN A 30 -2.30 13.37 -15.83
N ASP A 31 -2.84 14.03 -14.81
CA ASP A 31 -2.15 15.14 -14.16
C ASP A 31 -1.04 14.64 -13.24
N VAL A 32 0.10 14.28 -13.82
CA VAL A 32 1.25 13.74 -13.10
C VAL A 32 1.73 14.67 -11.99
N THR A 33 1.69 15.98 -12.21
CA THR A 33 2.09 16.97 -11.21
C THR A 33 1.15 16.93 -10.01
N GLY A 34 -0.15 16.89 -10.25
CA GLY A 34 -1.17 16.75 -9.18
C GLY A 34 -1.07 15.41 -8.43
N LEU A 35 -0.76 14.31 -9.13
CA LEU A 35 -0.54 12.99 -8.50
C LEU A 35 0.66 13.03 -7.55
N VAL A 36 1.79 13.57 -7.97
CA VAL A 36 2.99 13.69 -7.13
C VAL A 36 2.71 14.62 -5.94
N GLU A 37 2.01 15.71 -6.15
CA GLU A 37 1.63 16.61 -5.07
C GLU A 37 0.68 15.96 -4.06
N ALA A 38 -0.31 15.21 -4.55
CA ALA A 38 -1.22 14.47 -3.69
C ALA A 38 -0.48 13.44 -2.84
N PHE A 39 0.43 12.67 -3.44
CA PHE A 39 1.23 11.69 -2.72
C PHE A 39 2.09 12.35 -1.63
N ASP A 40 2.80 13.43 -1.96
CA ASP A 40 3.62 14.17 -1.00
C ASP A 40 2.81 14.75 0.16
N THR A 41 1.61 15.26 -0.13
CA THR A 41 0.81 16.00 0.88
C THR A 41 -0.16 15.12 1.64
N GLN A 42 -0.77 14.15 0.98
CA GLN A 42 -1.78 13.28 1.55
C GLN A 42 -1.24 11.89 1.96
N GLY A 43 -0.08 11.48 1.41
CA GLY A 43 0.52 10.16 1.64
C GLY A 43 0.02 9.06 0.70
N PHE A 44 -0.87 9.40 -0.23
CA PHE A 44 -1.38 8.48 -1.25
C PHE A 44 -1.87 9.24 -2.48
N CYS A 45 -1.94 8.53 -3.60
CA CYS A 45 -2.66 8.96 -4.80
C CYS A 45 -3.35 7.76 -5.45
N VAL A 46 -4.32 8.04 -6.31
CA VAL A 46 -5.00 7.03 -7.14
C VAL A 46 -4.69 7.34 -8.59
N ILE A 47 -4.27 6.33 -9.33
CA ILE A 47 -3.98 6.41 -10.76
C ILE A 47 -4.97 5.47 -11.45
N PRO A 48 -6.06 5.97 -12.01
CA PRO A 48 -7.09 5.15 -12.63
C PRO A 48 -6.62 4.60 -13.99
N GLU A 49 -7.20 3.46 -14.35
CA GLU A 49 -7.07 2.85 -15.69
C GLU A 49 -5.61 2.57 -16.13
N LEU A 50 -4.76 2.19 -15.17
CA LEU A 50 -3.37 1.88 -15.44
C LEU A 50 -3.20 0.50 -16.09
N LEU A 51 -4.10 -0.44 -15.81
CA LEU A 51 -4.17 -1.74 -16.46
C LEU A 51 -5.31 -1.77 -17.46
N GLY A 52 -5.01 -2.17 -18.68
CA GLY A 52 -6.05 -2.41 -19.67
C GLY A 52 -6.85 -3.70 -19.38
N ALA A 53 -8.05 -3.84 -19.98
CA ALA A 53 -8.95 -4.95 -19.74
C ALA A 53 -8.28 -6.34 -19.94
N ALA A 54 -7.46 -6.50 -20.98
CA ALA A 54 -6.75 -7.75 -21.21
C ALA A 54 -5.67 -8.06 -20.15
N GLN A 55 -5.09 -7.05 -19.53
CA GLN A 55 -4.17 -7.23 -18.41
C GLN A 55 -4.92 -7.64 -17.14
N LEU A 56 -6.03 -6.97 -16.84
CA LEU A 56 -6.92 -7.33 -15.74
C LEU A 56 -7.41 -8.77 -15.85
N GLU A 57 -7.90 -9.16 -17.03
CA GLU A 57 -8.36 -10.53 -17.31
C GLU A 57 -7.27 -11.56 -16.99
N ARG A 58 -6.05 -11.37 -17.51
CA ARG A 58 -4.92 -12.28 -17.22
C ARG A 58 -4.56 -12.35 -15.73
N GLN A 59 -4.60 -11.22 -15.02
CA GLN A 59 -4.34 -11.20 -13.59
C GLN A 59 -5.42 -11.95 -12.81
N SER A 60 -6.69 -11.74 -13.15
CA SER A 60 -7.82 -12.40 -12.52
C SER A 60 -7.81 -13.91 -12.79
N GLU A 61 -7.65 -14.34 -14.05
CA GLU A 61 -7.55 -15.75 -14.41
C GLU A 61 -6.42 -16.49 -13.69
N ALA A 62 -5.27 -15.83 -13.50
CA ALA A 62 -4.16 -16.41 -12.76
C ALA A 62 -4.41 -16.46 -11.24
N LEU A 63 -5.24 -15.55 -10.73
CA LEU A 63 -5.61 -15.48 -9.32
C LEU A 63 -6.72 -16.46 -8.94
N ASP A 64 -7.71 -16.67 -9.82
CA ASP A 64 -8.92 -17.46 -9.57
C ASP A 64 -8.66 -18.83 -8.92
N PRO A 65 -7.66 -19.64 -9.36
CA PRO A 65 -7.39 -20.93 -8.73
C PRO A 65 -6.99 -20.84 -7.26
N TRP A 66 -6.61 -19.67 -6.79
CA TRP A 66 -6.09 -19.45 -5.45
C TRP A 66 -7.09 -18.78 -4.51
N ILE A 67 -8.14 -18.13 -5.04
CA ILE A 67 -9.10 -17.36 -4.25
C ILE A 67 -9.76 -18.27 -3.21
N ASP A 68 -10.34 -19.39 -3.63
CA ASP A 68 -11.04 -20.31 -2.72
C ASP A 68 -10.10 -21.27 -1.95
N GLN A 69 -8.84 -21.36 -2.37
CA GLN A 69 -7.85 -22.25 -1.76
C GLN A 69 -6.92 -21.52 -0.80
N GLY A 70 -6.90 -20.20 -0.86
CA GLY A 70 -6.08 -19.37 0.03
C GLY A 70 -6.52 -19.49 1.48
N PRO A 71 -5.60 -19.34 2.43
CA PRO A 71 -5.97 -19.29 3.83
C PRO A 71 -6.83 -18.06 4.10
N MET A 72 -7.82 -18.21 4.98
CA MET A 72 -8.47 -17.09 5.64
C MET A 72 -7.49 -16.42 6.60
N GLY A 73 -7.70 -15.14 6.88
CA GLY A 73 -6.96 -14.44 7.91
C GLY A 73 -7.12 -15.13 9.29
N ARG A 74 -6.07 -15.05 10.08
CA ARG A 74 -5.94 -15.80 11.35
C ARG A 74 -6.56 -15.07 12.55
N ASN A 75 -6.81 -13.80 12.41
CA ASN A 75 -7.31 -12.91 13.46
C ASN A 75 -8.12 -11.76 12.86
N VAL A 76 -8.65 -10.89 13.71
CA VAL A 76 -9.46 -9.73 13.28
C VAL A 76 -8.67 -8.77 12.39
N PHE A 77 -7.36 -8.64 12.62
CA PHE A 77 -6.52 -7.79 11.77
C PHE A 77 -6.35 -8.36 10.36
N GLU A 78 -6.09 -9.65 10.24
CA GLU A 78 -5.95 -10.28 8.92
C GLU A 78 -7.30 -10.46 8.20
N GLY A 79 -8.40 -10.43 8.94
CA GLY A 79 -9.76 -10.63 8.46
C GLY A 79 -10.16 -12.10 8.41
N THR A 80 -11.08 -12.51 9.29
CA THR A 80 -11.52 -13.90 9.38
C THR A 80 -12.39 -14.36 8.21
N ARG A 81 -12.84 -13.41 7.37
CA ARG A 81 -13.55 -13.62 6.12
C ARG A 81 -12.78 -13.02 4.92
N THR A 82 -11.46 -13.01 5.02
CA THR A 82 -10.58 -12.47 3.99
C THR A 82 -9.61 -13.55 3.56
N HIS A 83 -9.62 -13.92 2.29
CA HIS A 83 -8.58 -14.77 1.73
C HIS A 83 -7.30 -13.95 1.55
N ARG A 84 -6.19 -14.48 2.07
CA ARG A 84 -4.86 -13.89 1.93
C ARG A 84 -3.97 -14.82 1.15
N ILE A 85 -3.66 -14.45 -0.07
CA ILE A 85 -2.91 -15.26 -1.00
C ILE A 85 -1.50 -14.69 -1.08
N TYR A 86 -0.56 -15.36 -0.42
CA TYR A 86 0.84 -14.92 -0.31
C TYR A 86 1.69 -15.44 -1.46
N ALA A 87 2.87 -14.82 -1.62
CA ALA A 87 3.91 -15.23 -2.56
C ALA A 87 3.40 -15.32 -4.00
N MET A 88 2.72 -14.30 -4.47
CA MET A 88 2.08 -14.27 -5.79
C MET A 88 3.04 -14.60 -6.92
N LEU A 89 4.28 -14.09 -6.87
CA LEU A 89 5.31 -14.36 -7.89
C LEU A 89 5.69 -15.85 -8.02
N ALA A 90 5.45 -16.66 -6.98
CA ALA A 90 5.68 -18.10 -7.02
C ALA A 90 4.47 -18.87 -7.56
N LYS A 91 3.34 -18.22 -7.74
CA LYS A 91 2.09 -18.83 -8.22
C LYS A 91 1.96 -18.71 -9.73
N ASP A 92 2.16 -17.52 -10.25
CA ASP A 92 2.16 -17.29 -11.69
C ASP A 92 3.09 -16.11 -12.03
N PRO A 93 3.91 -16.24 -13.11
CA PRO A 93 4.80 -15.16 -13.54
C PRO A 93 4.06 -13.90 -14.01
N VAL A 94 2.76 -13.95 -14.32
CA VAL A 94 1.96 -12.78 -14.71
C VAL A 94 1.96 -11.71 -13.62
N PHE A 95 2.02 -12.08 -12.34
CA PHE A 95 2.05 -11.14 -11.23
C PHE A 95 3.33 -10.30 -11.18
N ALA A 96 4.39 -10.73 -11.87
CA ALA A 96 5.58 -9.91 -12.03
C ALA A 96 5.32 -8.64 -12.87
N GLU A 97 4.30 -8.65 -13.74
CA GLU A 97 3.89 -7.46 -14.51
C GLU A 97 3.46 -6.32 -13.58
N LEU A 98 2.78 -6.64 -12.48
CA LEU A 98 2.34 -5.66 -11.49
C LEU A 98 3.51 -5.12 -10.65
N VAL A 99 4.36 -6.03 -10.18
CA VAL A 99 5.52 -5.68 -9.34
C VAL A 99 6.54 -4.86 -10.11
N ALA A 100 6.82 -5.24 -11.37
CA ALA A 100 7.78 -4.57 -12.23
C ALA A 100 7.13 -3.46 -13.09
N HIS A 101 5.90 -3.07 -12.79
CA HIS A 101 5.23 -2.03 -13.56
C HIS A 101 6.02 -0.71 -13.48
N PRO A 102 6.32 -0.08 -14.64
CA PRO A 102 7.21 1.09 -14.67
C PRO A 102 6.76 2.25 -13.77
N VAL A 103 5.45 2.45 -13.62
CA VAL A 103 4.90 3.47 -12.72
C VAL A 103 5.18 3.11 -11.26
N SER A 104 4.90 1.88 -10.81
CA SER A 104 5.19 1.43 -9.45
C SER A 104 6.67 1.54 -9.10
N LEU A 105 7.54 1.12 -10.02
CA LEU A 105 8.99 1.23 -9.84
C LEU A 105 9.45 2.69 -9.78
N ALA A 106 8.85 3.59 -10.58
CA ALA A 106 9.19 5.00 -10.54
C ALA A 106 8.94 5.61 -9.15
N TRP A 107 7.79 5.30 -8.55
CA TRP A 107 7.45 5.73 -7.19
C TRP A 107 8.37 5.09 -6.14
N ALA A 108 8.53 3.77 -6.17
CA ALA A 108 9.35 3.06 -5.19
C ALA A 108 10.80 3.53 -5.21
N GLU A 109 11.43 3.61 -6.37
CA GLU A 109 12.81 4.04 -6.51
C GLU A 109 13.04 5.52 -6.17
N HIS A 110 12.02 6.37 -6.40
CA HIS A 110 12.11 7.77 -6.02
C HIS A 110 12.16 7.95 -4.51
N TYR A 111 11.27 7.27 -3.78
CA TYR A 111 11.15 7.46 -2.33
C TYR A 111 12.08 6.57 -1.50
N LEU A 112 12.44 5.38 -2.00
CA LEU A 112 13.23 4.38 -1.28
C LEU A 112 14.65 4.19 -1.84
N GLY A 113 14.93 4.78 -3.01
CA GLY A 113 16.20 4.60 -3.72
C GLY A 113 16.21 3.39 -4.66
N GLN A 114 17.16 3.40 -5.60
CA GLN A 114 17.27 2.37 -6.66
C GLN A 114 17.57 0.95 -6.15
N SER A 115 18.00 0.81 -4.91
CA SER A 115 18.27 -0.48 -4.26
C SER A 115 17.10 -1.00 -3.43
N CYS A 116 15.91 -0.39 -3.56
CA CYS A 116 14.71 -0.87 -2.87
C CYS A 116 14.39 -2.32 -3.26
N LEU A 117 13.84 -3.06 -2.31
CA LEU A 117 13.51 -4.47 -2.49
C LEU A 117 12.01 -4.68 -2.37
N LEU A 118 11.51 -5.68 -3.11
CA LEU A 118 10.15 -6.14 -2.91
C LEU A 118 10.04 -6.83 -1.54
N SER A 119 9.24 -6.26 -0.66
CA SER A 119 8.95 -6.84 0.65
C SER A 119 7.92 -7.97 0.54
N ALA A 120 6.80 -7.71 -0.13
CA ALA A 120 5.73 -8.68 -0.30
C ALA A 120 4.96 -8.44 -1.61
N CYS A 121 4.41 -9.51 -2.16
CA CYS A 121 3.39 -9.47 -3.19
C CYS A 121 2.31 -10.48 -2.80
N LEU A 122 1.14 -9.98 -2.43
CA LEU A 122 0.02 -10.78 -1.96
C LEU A 122 -1.29 -10.26 -2.56
N ALA A 123 -2.29 -11.14 -2.68
CA ALA A 123 -3.64 -10.75 -3.00
C ALA A 123 -4.52 -10.84 -1.75
N ILE A 124 -5.45 -9.92 -1.64
CA ILE A 124 -6.42 -9.83 -0.56
C ILE A 124 -7.80 -9.88 -1.19
N HIS A 125 -8.59 -10.89 -0.85
CA HIS A 125 -9.94 -11.06 -1.34
C HIS A 125 -10.92 -11.07 -0.17
N LEU A 126 -11.70 -10.00 -0.06
CA LEU A 126 -12.67 -9.78 1.00
C LEU A 126 -13.97 -10.51 0.71
N GLN A 127 -14.50 -11.22 1.70
CA GLN A 127 -15.81 -11.84 1.63
C GLN A 127 -16.88 -10.94 2.28
N PRO A 128 -18.14 -11.05 1.85
CA PRO A 128 -19.23 -10.29 2.46
C PRO A 128 -19.30 -10.47 3.98
N GLY A 129 -19.43 -9.35 4.69
CA GLY A 129 -19.51 -9.32 6.15
C GLY A 129 -18.17 -9.35 6.88
N GLU A 130 -17.05 -9.10 6.17
CA GLU A 130 -15.78 -8.85 6.83
C GLU A 130 -15.82 -7.53 7.59
N SER A 131 -15.13 -7.49 8.72
CA SER A 131 -14.98 -6.28 9.55
C SER A 131 -13.84 -5.39 9.03
N ALA A 132 -13.91 -4.11 9.34
CA ALA A 132 -12.80 -3.20 9.07
C ALA A 132 -11.57 -3.57 9.89
N GLN A 133 -10.39 -3.41 9.29
CA GLN A 133 -9.14 -3.55 10.01
C GLN A 133 -8.98 -2.37 11.00
N PRO A 134 -8.37 -2.60 12.16
CA PRO A 134 -7.96 -1.51 13.03
C PRO A 134 -7.00 -0.53 12.31
N TRP A 135 -7.03 0.73 12.69
CA TRP A 135 -6.09 1.73 12.19
C TRP A 135 -4.65 1.31 12.48
N HIS A 136 -3.81 1.29 11.46
CA HIS A 136 -2.42 0.88 11.55
C HIS A 136 -1.56 1.63 10.53
N THR A 137 -0.26 1.53 10.71
CA THR A 137 0.75 1.89 9.71
C THR A 137 1.46 0.62 9.28
N ASP A 138 1.79 0.50 7.99
CA ASP A 138 2.43 -0.70 7.45
C ASP A 138 3.86 -0.91 7.99
N ASP A 139 4.47 0.14 8.54
CA ASP A 139 5.79 0.13 9.15
C ASP A 139 5.78 -0.03 10.69
N SER A 140 4.63 -0.29 11.28
CA SER A 140 4.47 -0.49 12.74
C SER A 140 5.31 -1.66 13.29
N HIS A 141 5.77 -2.55 12.42
CA HIS A 141 6.69 -3.65 12.75
C HIS A 141 8.12 -3.16 13.06
N THR A 142 8.42 -1.89 12.87
CA THR A 142 9.72 -1.33 13.20
C THR A 142 9.72 -0.71 14.60
N SER A 143 10.89 -0.64 15.22
CA SER A 143 11.06 0.06 16.51
C SER A 143 11.29 1.56 16.36
N LEU A 144 11.15 2.10 15.15
CA LEU A 144 11.39 3.50 14.86
C LEU A 144 10.22 4.35 15.37
N THR A 145 10.52 5.48 15.96
CA THR A 145 9.51 6.40 16.43
C THR A 145 9.22 7.44 15.37
N PRO A 146 7.95 7.62 14.96
CA PRO A 146 7.59 8.68 14.01
C PRO A 146 7.87 10.09 14.55
N PRO A 147 8.23 11.06 13.69
CA PRO A 147 8.47 10.87 12.27
C PRO A 147 9.87 10.27 12.00
N HIS A 148 9.96 9.39 11.04
CA HIS A 148 11.19 8.79 10.56
C HIS A 148 11.21 8.76 9.02
N ASP A 149 12.34 8.41 8.43
CA ASP A 149 12.47 8.27 6.97
C ASP A 149 11.52 7.17 6.46
N LEU A 150 11.07 7.30 5.22
CA LEU A 150 10.17 6.33 4.59
C LEU A 150 10.83 4.94 4.51
N LEU A 151 10.09 3.93 4.95
CA LEU A 151 10.54 2.54 4.96
C LEU A 151 9.88 1.70 3.87
N GLY A 152 8.74 2.15 3.34
CA GLY A 152 8.00 1.42 2.33
C GLY A 152 7.11 2.30 1.47
N VAL A 153 6.84 1.81 0.27
CA VAL A 153 5.80 2.29 -0.65
C VAL A 153 4.95 1.09 -1.02
N SER A 154 3.66 1.17 -0.73
CA SER A 154 2.70 0.13 -1.06
C SER A 154 1.94 0.51 -2.34
N THR A 155 1.86 -0.42 -3.29
CA THR A 155 1.04 -0.29 -4.49
C THR A 155 -0.15 -1.25 -4.39
N PHE A 156 -1.35 -0.72 -4.46
CA PHE A 156 -2.59 -1.50 -4.49
C PHE A 156 -3.12 -1.55 -5.92
N TRP A 157 -3.27 -2.74 -6.46
CA TRP A 157 -3.86 -2.99 -7.76
C TRP A 157 -5.30 -3.47 -7.57
N ALA A 158 -6.26 -2.64 -7.98
CA ALA A 158 -7.68 -3.02 -7.94
C ALA A 158 -7.98 -3.95 -9.12
N LEU A 159 -8.15 -5.25 -8.87
CA LEU A 159 -8.57 -6.20 -9.91
C LEU A 159 -10.09 -6.15 -10.12
N ASP A 160 -10.83 -5.68 -9.12
CA ASP A 160 -12.26 -5.37 -9.16
C ASP A 160 -12.49 -3.91 -8.82
N ASP A 161 -13.63 -3.35 -9.22
CA ASP A 161 -14.03 -2.01 -8.79
C ASP A 161 -14.07 -1.93 -7.27
N THR A 162 -13.35 -0.98 -6.70
CA THR A 162 -13.37 -0.72 -5.26
C THR A 162 -14.39 0.37 -4.97
N THR A 163 -15.44 0.01 -4.22
CA THR A 163 -16.59 0.87 -3.94
C THR A 163 -16.75 1.15 -2.44
N LEU A 164 -17.66 2.03 -2.08
CA LEU A 164 -17.97 2.33 -0.68
C LEU A 164 -18.54 1.13 0.09
N GLU A 165 -19.13 0.15 -0.64
CA GLU A 165 -19.83 -0.99 -0.05
C GLU A 165 -19.02 -2.28 -0.03
N ASN A 166 -17.95 -2.40 -0.83
CA ASN A 166 -17.20 -3.66 -0.97
C ASN A 166 -15.83 -3.67 -0.28
N GLY A 167 -15.61 -2.77 0.68
CA GLY A 167 -14.42 -2.80 1.51
C GLY A 167 -13.28 -1.90 1.03
N ALA A 168 -13.62 -0.74 0.44
CA ALA A 168 -12.62 0.28 0.12
C ALA A 168 -11.71 0.58 1.32
N THR A 169 -10.41 0.60 1.07
CA THR A 169 -9.42 0.99 2.09
C THR A 169 -9.70 2.40 2.58
N GLU A 170 -9.70 2.58 3.90
CA GLU A 170 -9.78 3.89 4.52
C GLU A 170 -8.39 4.40 4.84
N VAL A 171 -8.14 5.66 4.55
CA VAL A 171 -6.87 6.34 4.82
C VAL A 171 -7.10 7.64 5.58
N LEU A 172 -6.14 8.04 6.38
CA LEU A 172 -6.10 9.35 7.02
C LEU A 172 -5.11 10.23 6.25
N PRO A 173 -5.59 11.15 5.40
CA PRO A 173 -4.71 11.98 4.59
C PRO A 173 -3.74 12.79 5.45
N GLY A 174 -2.46 12.78 5.07
CA GLY A 174 -1.40 13.48 5.79
C GLY A 174 -0.84 12.75 7.00
N SER A 175 -1.42 11.59 7.40
CA SER A 175 -0.99 10.85 8.59
C SER A 175 0.43 10.29 8.49
N HIS A 176 0.97 10.10 7.30
CA HIS A 176 2.36 9.71 7.08
C HIS A 176 3.39 10.71 7.64
N ARG A 177 2.96 11.91 8.02
CA ARG A 177 3.78 12.96 8.63
C ARG A 177 3.55 13.13 10.13
N TRP A 178 2.65 12.34 10.72
CA TRP A 178 2.30 12.47 12.11
C TRP A 178 3.46 12.07 13.03
N SER A 179 3.52 12.69 14.18
CA SER A 179 4.40 12.31 15.28
C SER A 179 3.79 11.15 16.07
N ALA A 180 4.59 10.48 16.87
CA ALA A 180 4.13 9.37 17.71
C ALA A 180 2.97 9.73 18.66
N THR A 181 2.80 11.02 19.00
CA THR A 181 1.71 11.48 19.86
C THR A 181 0.39 11.66 19.13
N GLU A 182 0.41 11.71 17.79
CA GLU A 182 -0.76 11.86 16.94
C GLU A 182 -1.34 10.50 16.48
N PHE A 183 -0.71 9.39 16.87
CA PHE A 183 -1.17 8.02 16.59
C PHE A 183 -1.88 7.38 17.80
N PRO A 184 -3.03 7.88 18.27
CA PRO A 184 -3.74 7.25 19.36
C PRO A 184 -4.34 5.91 18.90
N GLY A 185 -3.99 4.84 19.59
CA GLY A 185 -4.62 3.53 19.37
C GLY A 185 -4.15 2.76 18.15
N VAL A 186 -3.05 3.16 17.49
CA VAL A 186 -2.46 2.38 16.40
C VAL A 186 -1.86 1.08 16.93
N LEU A 187 -2.13 -0.01 16.21
CA LEU A 187 -1.56 -1.32 16.49
C LEU A 187 -0.03 -1.29 16.47
N ARG A 188 0.55 -2.02 17.41
CA ARG A 188 2.00 -2.23 17.52
C ARG A 188 2.31 -3.71 17.27
N ASP A 189 3.57 -4.02 16.97
CA ASP A 189 4.05 -5.38 16.71
C ASP A 189 3.59 -6.44 17.70
N GLN A 190 3.51 -6.12 18.95
CA GLN A 190 3.04 -7.04 19.98
C GLN A 190 1.59 -7.49 19.75
N ASP A 191 0.75 -6.63 19.18
CA ASP A 191 -0.65 -6.92 18.92
C ASP A 191 -0.80 -7.89 17.75
N PHE A 192 0.13 -7.87 16.78
CA PHE A 192 0.21 -8.85 15.71
C PHE A 192 0.77 -10.21 16.17
N ALA A 193 1.71 -10.18 17.10
CA ALA A 193 2.40 -11.39 17.55
C ALA A 193 1.54 -12.23 18.51
N THR A 194 0.75 -11.60 19.36
CA THR A 194 -0.07 -12.30 20.36
C THR A 194 -1.36 -12.88 19.77
N GLY A 195 -1.84 -12.35 18.65
CA GLY A 195 -3.15 -12.74 18.09
C GLY A 195 -4.32 -12.45 19.04
N GLU A 196 -4.05 -11.75 20.16
CA GLU A 196 -5.10 -11.28 21.05
C GLU A 196 -5.96 -10.27 20.31
N ASP A 197 -7.26 -10.34 20.56
CA ASP A 197 -8.26 -9.50 19.92
C ASP A 197 -7.83 -8.04 19.99
N VAL A 198 -7.33 -7.60 18.85
CA VAL A 198 -7.18 -6.17 18.66
C VAL A 198 -8.59 -5.63 18.66
N ALA A 199 -8.94 -5.06 19.75
CA ALA A 199 -10.30 -4.77 20.12
C ALA A 199 -10.98 -3.91 19.05
N GLY A 200 -11.91 -4.52 18.36
CA GLY A 200 -13.05 -3.83 17.83
C GLY A 200 -12.81 -2.96 16.60
N ASP A 201 -13.90 -2.62 15.97
CA ASP A 201 -14.00 -1.55 15.00
C ASP A 201 -13.27 -0.29 15.56
N PRO A 202 -12.25 0.23 14.86
CA PRO A 202 -11.51 1.41 15.31
C PRO A 202 -12.38 2.65 15.44
N GLY A 203 -13.64 2.55 15.09
CA GLY A 203 -14.56 3.66 14.97
C GLY A 203 -14.28 4.52 13.74
N ALA A 204 -15.29 5.22 13.27
CA ALA A 204 -15.14 6.16 12.19
C ALA A 204 -14.26 7.33 12.63
N HIS A 205 -13.17 7.59 11.89
CA HIS A 205 -12.40 8.81 12.08
C HIS A 205 -13.00 9.91 11.19
N PRO A 206 -13.24 11.13 11.71
CA PRO A 206 -13.93 12.19 10.97
C PRO A 206 -13.19 12.62 9.69
N ASP A 207 -11.86 12.49 9.67
CA ASP A 207 -11.01 12.87 8.54
C ASP A 207 -10.68 11.68 7.61
N ALA A 208 -11.20 10.49 7.91
CA ALA A 208 -10.96 9.31 7.10
C ALA A 208 -11.57 9.46 5.69
N LYS A 209 -10.85 8.98 4.70
CA LYS A 209 -11.33 8.91 3.31
C LYS A 209 -11.32 7.47 2.85
N LYS A 210 -12.43 7.02 2.29
CA LYS A 210 -12.49 5.76 1.56
C LYS A 210 -11.92 5.94 0.16
N VAL A 211 -10.93 5.13 -0.17
CA VAL A 211 -10.25 5.17 -1.47
C VAL A 211 -11.02 4.27 -2.43
N THR A 212 -11.91 4.87 -3.20
CA THR A 212 -12.64 4.17 -4.27
C THR A 212 -11.92 4.33 -5.59
N MET A 213 -11.90 3.27 -6.41
CA MET A 213 -11.26 3.29 -7.71
C MET A 213 -11.89 2.22 -8.62
N PRO A 214 -11.96 2.45 -9.94
CA PRO A 214 -12.30 1.39 -10.88
C PRO A 214 -11.22 0.32 -10.91
N ALA A 215 -11.55 -0.86 -11.46
CA ALA A 215 -10.57 -1.89 -11.74
C ALA A 215 -9.52 -1.37 -12.72
N GLY A 216 -8.24 -1.69 -12.45
CA GLY A 216 -7.10 -1.25 -13.25
C GLY A 216 -6.47 0.03 -12.77
#